data_4f1060574a6acde71b00156cf2c26df0
#
_entry.id   4f1060574a6acde71b00156cf2c26df0
#
_cell.length_a   1.000
_cell.length_b   1.000
_cell.length_c   1.000
_cell.angle_alpha   90.00
_cell.angle_beta   90.00
_cell.angle_gamma   90.00
#
_symmetry.space_group_name_H-M   'P 1'
#
loop_
_entity.id
_entity.type
_entity.pdbx_description
1 polymer ?
#
loop_
_entity_poly.entity_id
_entity_poly.type
_entity_poly.pdbx_seq_one_letter_code
_entity_poly.pdbx_strand_id
1 'polypeptide(L)'
;MPSRHRLLPALALTLLAITGCADDGGRVFNNEGGRQISCLQHQPEPPGSRYTNPERRNTAEVLAVLRYYTAHGTKPYCDNAPPTAVDRAWAEFYVQQGADRGYIAPILTPPSR
;
A
#
# COMPACT_ATOMS: atom_id res chain seq x y z
N MET A 1 22.49 -49.98 24.71
CA MET A 1 22.44 -49.51 24.41
C MET A 1 21.93 -48.76 23.93
N PRO A 2 21.85 -48.67 23.77
CA PRO A 2 21.55 -47.90 23.32
C PRO A 2 21.03 -47.05 22.84
N SER A 3 21.00 -46.67 22.45
CA SER A 3 20.69 -45.81 22.02
C SER A 3 20.16 -45.03 21.56
N ARG A 4 20.11 -44.95 21.53
CA ARG A 4 19.78 -44.22 21.21
C ARG A 4 19.32 -43.25 20.76
N HIS A 5 19.34 -42.99 20.53
CA HIS A 5 19.14 -42.09 20.17
C HIS A 5 18.59 -41.38 19.62
N ARG A 6 18.49 -41.23 19.55
CA ARG A 6 18.20 -40.59 19.16
C ARG A 6 17.76 -39.70 18.69
N LEU A 7 17.69 -39.39 18.41
CA LEU A 7 17.47 -38.54 17.99
C LEU A 7 16.89 -37.68 17.49
N LEU A 8 16.80 -37.28 17.31
CA LEU A 8 16.45 -36.43 16.94
C LEU A 8 16.08 -35.51 16.44
N PRO A 9 15.95 -35.16 16.31
CA PRO A 9 15.78 -34.34 15.92
C PRO A 9 15.19 -33.59 15.40
N ALA A 10 15.08 -33.17 15.10
CA ALA A 10 14.73 -32.41 14.57
C ALA A 10 14.22 -31.50 14.31
N LEU A 11 14.18 -31.19 14.16
CA LEU A 11 13.89 -30.34 13.87
C LEU A 11 13.48 -29.44 13.33
N ALA A 12 13.47 -29.12 13.13
CA ALA A 12 13.31 -28.31 12.70
C ALA A 12 12.82 -27.57 12.11
N LEU A 13 12.76 -27.24 11.87
CA LEU A 13 12.58 -26.45 11.31
C LEU A 13 11.88 -25.69 10.92
N THR A 14 11.76 -25.36 10.73
CA THR A 14 11.21 -24.70 10.38
C THR A 14 10.89 -23.70 10.01
N LEU A 15 10.87 -23.23 9.88
CA LEU A 15 10.69 -22.27 9.60
C LEU A 15 10.41 -21.53 8.93
N LEU A 16 10.44 -21.08 8.69
CA LEU A 16 10.42 -20.36 8.13
C LEU A 16 9.71 -19.69 7.56
N ALA A 17 9.55 -19.44 7.28
CA ALA A 17 8.96 -18.97 6.59
C ALA A 17 8.41 -17.89 6.50
N ILE A 18 8.24 -17.42 6.49
CA ILE A 18 7.74 -16.51 6.55
C ILE A 18 7.86 -15.56 5.99
N THR A 19 8.04 -15.31 5.74
CA THR A 19 8.34 -14.51 5.26
C THR A 19 7.83 -13.84 4.38
N GLY A 20 8.05 -13.60 3.64
CA GLY A 20 7.72 -12.92 2.62
C GLY A 20 6.59 -12.28 2.48
N CYS A 21 5.82 -12.55 3.03
CA CYS A 21 4.60 -11.98 2.87
C CYS A 21 4.61 -10.54 2.89
N ALA A 22 5.57 -9.98 3.42
CA ALA A 22 5.54 -8.58 3.53
C ALA A 22 5.71 -7.85 2.26
N ASP A 23 6.06 -8.52 1.26
CA ASP A 23 6.39 -7.82 0.06
C ASP A 23 5.17 -7.43 -0.72
N ASP A 24 4.94 -6.17 -0.83
CA ASP A 24 3.81 -5.65 -1.55
C ASP A 24 4.16 -5.21 -2.94
N GLY A 25 5.29 -5.54 -3.43
CA GLY A 25 5.65 -5.14 -4.77
C GLY A 25 5.82 -3.66 -4.91
N GLY A 26 6.19 -3.01 -3.87
CA GLY A 26 6.41 -1.57 -3.93
C GLY A 26 5.20 -0.75 -3.60
N ARG A 27 4.10 -1.35 -3.37
CA ARG A 27 2.94 -0.57 -3.02
C ARG A 27 3.12 0.02 -1.64
N VAL A 28 2.49 1.17 -1.42
CA VAL A 28 2.67 1.88 -0.17
C VAL A 28 1.39 2.00 0.63
N PHE A 29 0.39 1.20 0.29
CA PHE A 29 -0.90 1.31 0.96
C PHE A 29 -1.03 0.39 2.16
N ASN A 30 0.00 -0.35 2.46
CA ASN A 30 -0.08 -1.28 3.57
C ASN A 30 -0.14 -0.57 4.91
N ASN A 31 0.02 0.73 4.90
CA ASN A 31 -0.15 1.50 6.13
C ASN A 31 -1.59 1.74 6.45
N GLU A 32 -2.35 1.88 5.40
CA GLU A 32 -3.75 1.93 5.54
C GLU A 32 -4.30 2.79 6.61
N GLY A 33 -3.66 3.75 6.98
CA GLY A 33 -4.13 4.62 8.02
C GLY A 33 -3.89 4.12 9.42
N GLY A 34 -3.39 2.89 9.57
CA GLY A 34 -3.11 2.38 10.88
C GLY A 34 -1.79 2.81 11.44
N ARG A 35 -0.97 3.42 10.63
CA ARG A 35 0.32 3.90 11.04
C ARG A 35 0.41 5.38 10.84
N GLN A 36 1.17 6.00 11.67
CA GLN A 36 1.45 7.42 11.49
C GLN A 36 2.56 7.58 10.50
N ILE A 37 2.33 8.37 9.47
CA ILE A 37 3.39 8.76 8.57
C ILE A 37 3.37 10.26 8.51
N SER A 38 4.49 10.86 8.24
CA SER A 38 4.58 12.32 8.20
C SER A 38 4.57 12.86 6.79
N CYS A 39 4.76 12.01 5.81
CA CYS A 39 4.80 12.45 4.42
C CYS A 39 4.41 11.29 3.53
N LEU A 40 4.03 11.62 2.31
CA LEU A 40 3.60 10.62 1.33
C LEU A 40 4.77 10.18 0.48
N GLN A 41 4.66 8.98 -0.04
CA GLN A 41 5.60 8.49 -1.04
C GLN A 41 4.91 8.46 -2.39
N HIS A 42 5.69 8.76 -3.42
CA HIS A 42 5.16 8.69 -4.77
C HIS A 42 4.86 7.25 -5.13
N GLN A 43 3.78 7.06 -5.87
CA GLN A 43 3.40 5.73 -6.30
C GLN A 43 4.23 5.33 -7.50
N PRO A 44 4.69 4.08 -7.54
CA PRO A 44 5.53 3.66 -8.66
C PRO A 44 4.76 3.35 -9.93
N GLU A 45 3.50 2.96 -9.81
CA GLU A 45 2.73 2.54 -10.98
C GLU A 45 1.30 2.99 -10.83
N PRO A 46 0.64 3.28 -11.95
CA PRO A 46 -0.78 3.66 -11.86
C PRO A 46 -1.64 2.49 -11.47
N PRO A 47 -2.89 2.76 -11.08
CA PRO A 47 -3.79 1.66 -10.71
C PRO A 47 -4.05 0.78 -11.92
N GLY A 48 -3.79 -0.48 -11.75
CA GLY A 48 -4.00 -1.45 -12.80
C GLY A 48 -5.38 -2.08 -12.70
N SER A 49 -5.57 -3.13 -13.48
CA SER A 49 -6.89 -3.74 -13.58
C SER A 49 -7.37 -4.35 -12.28
N ARG A 50 -6.46 -4.69 -11.37
CA ARG A 50 -6.87 -5.20 -10.07
C ARG A 50 -7.63 -4.17 -9.27
N TYR A 51 -7.52 -2.92 -9.66
CA TYR A 51 -8.23 -1.82 -9.01
C TYR A 51 -9.35 -1.30 -9.89
N THR A 52 -9.08 -1.17 -11.18
CA THR A 52 -10.00 -0.45 -12.06
C THR A 52 -11.01 -1.34 -12.75
N ASN A 53 -10.73 -2.61 -12.89
CA ASN A 53 -11.65 -3.52 -13.56
C ASN A 53 -12.58 -4.15 -12.53
N PRO A 54 -13.89 -3.89 -12.62
CA PRO A 54 -14.81 -4.39 -11.59
C PRO A 54 -14.75 -5.89 -11.40
N GLU A 55 -14.39 -6.62 -12.46
CA GLU A 55 -14.37 -8.06 -12.34
C GLU A 55 -13.09 -8.62 -11.79
N ARG A 56 -12.06 -7.80 -11.69
CA ARG A 56 -10.80 -8.23 -11.16
C ARG A 56 -10.46 -7.52 -9.86
N ARG A 57 -11.31 -6.66 -9.43
CA ARG A 57 -11.04 -5.80 -8.29
C ARG A 57 -10.99 -6.61 -7.01
N ASN A 58 -10.02 -6.28 -6.18
CA ASN A 58 -9.88 -6.90 -4.86
C ASN A 58 -10.35 -5.90 -3.82
N THR A 59 -11.41 -6.24 -3.12
CA THR A 59 -12.02 -5.31 -2.18
C THR A 59 -11.05 -4.86 -1.09
N ALA A 60 -10.27 -5.79 -0.57
CA ALA A 60 -9.35 -5.43 0.50
C ALA A 60 -8.30 -4.45 0.03
N GLU A 61 -7.84 -4.63 -1.21
CA GLU A 61 -6.83 -3.72 -1.74
C GLU A 61 -7.40 -2.35 -2.03
N VAL A 62 -8.62 -2.30 -2.54
CA VAL A 62 -9.28 -1.02 -2.76
C VAL A 62 -9.47 -0.30 -1.44
N LEU A 63 -9.88 -1.03 -0.43
CA LEU A 63 -10.10 -0.44 0.88
C LEU A 63 -8.80 0.12 1.46
N ALA A 64 -7.69 -0.57 1.23
CA ALA A 64 -6.40 -0.07 1.71
C ALA A 64 -6.07 1.28 1.08
N VAL A 65 -6.35 1.41 -0.22
CA VAL A 65 -6.13 2.69 -0.90
C VAL A 65 -7.00 3.77 -0.28
N LEU A 66 -8.26 3.46 -0.05
CA LEU A 66 -9.17 4.45 0.51
C LEU A 66 -8.73 4.90 1.88
N ARG A 67 -8.33 3.96 2.72
CA ARG A 67 -7.88 4.31 4.06
C ARG A 67 -6.62 5.12 4.04
N TYR A 68 -5.71 4.75 3.16
CA TYR A 68 -4.43 5.45 3.08
C TYR A 68 -4.65 6.93 2.74
N TYR A 69 -5.42 7.20 1.71
CA TYR A 69 -5.61 8.57 1.29
C TYR A 69 -6.53 9.36 2.22
N THR A 70 -7.49 8.70 2.82
CA THR A 70 -8.33 9.40 3.79
C THR A 70 -7.49 9.87 4.96
N ALA A 71 -6.57 9.05 5.40
CA ALA A 71 -5.77 9.40 6.57
C ALA A 71 -4.62 10.34 6.24
N HIS A 72 -4.06 10.25 5.05
CA HIS A 72 -2.80 10.92 4.78
C HIS A 72 -2.78 11.82 3.56
N GLY A 73 -3.86 11.89 2.82
CA GLY A 73 -3.84 12.50 1.50
C GLY A 73 -3.49 13.97 1.45
N THR A 74 -3.56 14.67 2.58
CA THR A 74 -3.20 16.09 2.58
C THR A 74 -1.76 16.34 3.01
N LYS A 75 -1.02 15.29 3.30
CA LYS A 75 0.36 15.45 3.71
C LYS A 75 1.26 15.73 2.51
N PRO A 76 2.38 16.38 2.73
CA PRO A 76 3.32 16.60 1.63
C PRO A 76 4.02 15.31 1.24
N TYR A 77 4.61 15.32 0.06
CA TYR A 77 5.46 14.22 -0.34
C TYR A 77 6.81 14.33 0.34
N CYS A 78 7.39 13.19 0.65
CA CYS A 78 8.61 13.16 1.46
C CYS A 78 9.78 13.86 0.79
N ASP A 79 9.77 13.91 -0.53
CA ASP A 79 10.83 14.60 -1.26
C ASP A 79 10.46 16.04 -1.57
N ASN A 80 9.34 16.51 -1.06
CA ASN A 80 8.84 17.86 -1.28
C ASN A 80 8.55 18.17 -2.75
N ALA A 81 8.50 17.16 -3.58
CA ALA A 81 8.13 17.36 -4.97
C ALA A 81 6.62 17.34 -5.11
N PRO A 82 6.10 17.92 -6.19
CA PRO A 82 4.66 17.84 -6.41
C PRO A 82 4.23 16.43 -6.81
N PRO A 83 2.95 16.15 -6.74
CA PRO A 83 2.45 14.84 -7.16
C PRO A 83 2.81 14.57 -8.61
N THR A 84 3.12 13.33 -8.89
CA THR A 84 3.38 12.92 -10.26
C THR A 84 2.06 12.60 -10.94
N ALA A 85 2.14 12.36 -12.26
CA ALA A 85 0.95 11.91 -12.98
C ALA A 85 0.43 10.59 -12.42
N VAL A 86 1.34 9.73 -12.00
CA VAL A 86 0.93 8.46 -11.39
C VAL A 86 0.22 8.71 -10.07
N ASP A 87 0.74 9.61 -9.26
CA ASP A 87 0.07 9.96 -8.00
C ASP A 87 -1.33 10.47 -8.26
N ARG A 88 -1.49 11.31 -9.27
CA ARG A 88 -2.82 11.83 -9.59
C ARG A 88 -3.75 10.75 -10.08
N ALA A 89 -3.24 9.76 -10.79
CA ALA A 89 -4.08 8.66 -11.22
C ALA A 89 -4.67 7.92 -10.03
N TRP A 90 -3.88 7.72 -8.99
CA TRP A 90 -4.39 7.09 -7.78
C TRP A 90 -5.40 7.98 -7.06
N ALA A 91 -5.16 9.28 -7.07
CA ALA A 91 -6.12 10.20 -6.46
C ALA A 91 -7.44 10.20 -7.23
N GLU A 92 -7.38 10.13 -8.54
CA GLU A 92 -8.60 10.05 -9.33
C GLU A 92 -9.34 8.74 -9.03
N PHE A 93 -8.60 7.66 -8.91
CA PHE A 93 -9.22 6.40 -8.56
C PHE A 93 -9.93 6.51 -7.22
N TYR A 94 -9.29 7.13 -6.24
CA TYR A 94 -9.87 7.33 -4.92
C TYR A 94 -11.23 8.03 -5.03
N VAL A 95 -11.28 9.10 -5.81
CA VAL A 95 -12.51 9.84 -5.98
C VAL A 95 -13.56 9.00 -6.71
N GLN A 96 -13.13 8.22 -7.69
CA GLN A 96 -14.06 7.40 -8.44
C GLN A 96 -14.72 6.34 -7.57
N GLN A 97 -14.10 5.98 -6.47
CA GLN A 97 -14.72 5.06 -5.54
C GLN A 97 -15.72 5.73 -4.62
N GLY A 98 -15.96 7.02 -4.81
CA GLY A 98 -16.94 7.73 -4.00
C GLY A 98 -16.38 8.50 -2.84
N ALA A 99 -15.06 8.54 -2.72
CA ALA A 99 -14.44 9.22 -1.59
C ALA A 99 -14.45 10.74 -1.81
N ASP A 100 -14.29 11.44 -0.71
CA ASP A 100 -14.35 12.88 -0.71
C ASP A 100 -13.08 13.48 -1.28
N ARG A 101 -13.24 14.32 -2.29
CA ARG A 101 -12.10 14.99 -2.93
C ARG A 101 -11.30 15.82 -1.94
N GLY A 102 -11.94 16.30 -0.90
CA GLY A 102 -11.24 17.16 0.05
C GLY A 102 -10.07 16.48 0.72
N TYR A 103 -10.12 15.17 0.87
CA TYR A 103 -9.03 14.47 1.53
C TYR A 103 -7.78 14.36 0.67
N ILE A 104 -7.91 14.62 -0.64
CA ILE A 104 -6.77 14.50 -1.53
C ILE A 104 -6.64 15.69 -2.47
N ALA A 105 -7.23 16.80 -2.10
CA ALA A 105 -7.21 17.97 -2.97
C ALA A 105 -5.81 18.38 -3.40
N PRO A 106 -4.81 18.34 -2.51
CA PRO A 106 -3.48 18.76 -2.96
C PRO A 106 -2.89 17.87 -4.03
N ILE A 107 -3.33 16.61 -4.10
CA ILE A 107 -2.81 15.71 -5.11
C ILE A 107 -3.50 15.98 -6.45
N LEU A 108 -4.79 16.22 -6.40
CA LEU A 108 -5.55 16.44 -7.63
C LEU A 108 -5.23 17.79 -8.27
N THR A 109 -4.91 18.77 -7.44
CA THR A 109 -4.70 20.12 -7.93
C THR A 109 -3.29 20.54 -7.55
N PRO A 110 -2.33 20.20 -8.38
CA PRO A 110 -0.94 20.54 -8.04
C PRO A 110 -0.81 22.05 -7.91
N PRO A 111 0.14 22.50 -7.12
CA PRO A 111 0.33 23.92 -6.94
C PRO A 111 0.69 24.57 -8.26
N SER A 112 0.19 25.75 -8.45
CA SER A 112 0.56 26.47 -9.66
C SER A 112 1.88 27.16 -9.43
N ARG A 113 2.52 27.52 -10.50
CA ARG A 113 3.81 28.06 -10.42
C ARG A 113 3.94 29.39 -10.90
#